data_63516668b65cd705c866b00f8477cc6e
#
_entry.id   63516668b65cd705c866b00f8477cc6e
#
_cell.length_a   1.000
_cell.length_b   1.000
_cell.length_c   1.000
_cell.angle_alpha   90.00
_cell.angle_beta   90.00
_cell.angle_gamma   90.00
#
_symmetry.space_group_name_H-M   'P 1'
#
loop_
_entity.id
_entity.type
_entity.pdbx_description
1 polymer ?
#
loop_
_entity_poly.entity_id
_entity_poly.type
_entity_poly.pdbx_seq_one_letter_code
_entity_poly.pdbx_strand_id
1 'polypeptide(L)'
;MDKAVSYLRVSGMGQVDGDGFDRQRDTITQYAAKNRIEVVQEYVEEGVSGTRELDNRVALAELLDRVETNGVKIVLVENASRLARDLMVSEVILSQFRDIGVQVLSCDNGTDLTAGDSNDPTSKLIRQVLAAVSEFEKDVLVLKLRAARNRIRRKTGKKVEGRKAYGEVSKSEQESLQRIKQLIRKPRQGKPLSYGKIARVMNEEGHKTRTGKAWRDATIFKIVKANNWKKANSWK
;
A
#
# COMPACT_ATOMS: atom_id res chain seq x y z
N MET A 1 20.56 28.59 -11.82
CA MET A 1 21.25 27.31 -12.00
C MET A 1 20.34 26.24 -11.50
N ASP A 2 20.12 25.22 -12.33
CA ASP A 2 19.32 24.07 -11.90
C ASP A 2 20.14 23.26 -10.91
N LYS A 3 19.47 22.74 -9.86
CA LYS A 3 20.10 21.91 -8.85
C LYS A 3 19.94 20.45 -9.18
N ALA A 4 21.03 19.69 -9.05
CA ALA A 4 21.04 18.24 -9.26
C ALA A 4 21.73 17.53 -8.10
N VAL A 5 21.46 16.23 -7.97
CA VAL A 5 22.26 15.31 -7.18
C VAL A 5 22.98 14.34 -8.10
N SER A 6 24.13 13.80 -7.66
CA SER A 6 24.87 12.81 -8.44
C SER A 6 24.81 11.44 -7.78
N TYR A 7 24.76 10.40 -8.60
CA TYR A 7 24.83 9.01 -8.15
C TYR A 7 25.98 8.27 -8.82
N LEU A 8 26.86 7.71 -8.00
CA LEU A 8 28.02 6.97 -8.40
C LEU A 8 27.96 5.54 -7.89
N ARG A 9 28.43 4.58 -8.69
CA ARG A 9 28.46 3.18 -8.27
C ARG A 9 29.63 2.43 -8.86
N VAL A 10 30.31 1.64 -8.03
CA VAL A 10 31.31 0.63 -8.43
C VAL A 10 30.93 -0.75 -7.92
N SER A 11 31.21 -1.80 -8.71
CA SER A 11 30.74 -3.17 -8.45
C SER A 11 31.75 -4.04 -7.69
N GLY A 12 32.96 -3.58 -7.47
CA GLY A 12 34.03 -4.39 -6.86
C GLY A 12 34.96 -3.59 -5.98
N MET A 13 35.46 -4.21 -4.90
CA MET A 13 36.41 -3.60 -3.96
C MET A 13 37.69 -3.13 -4.66
N GLY A 14 38.17 -3.80 -5.70
CA GLY A 14 39.34 -3.34 -6.47
C GLY A 14 39.10 -2.12 -7.37
N GLN A 15 37.84 -1.67 -7.52
CA GLN A 15 37.49 -0.41 -8.21
C GLN A 15 37.21 0.73 -7.24
N VAL A 16 37.11 0.44 -5.95
CA VAL A 16 36.97 1.44 -4.88
C VAL A 16 38.31 2.15 -4.65
N ASP A 17 39.40 1.41 -4.70
CA ASP A 17 40.78 1.92 -4.51
C ASP A 17 41.43 2.46 -5.81
N GLY A 18 40.69 2.49 -6.92
CA GLY A 18 41.16 2.91 -8.24
C GLY A 18 40.34 4.06 -8.81
N ASP A 19 40.70 4.52 -10.04
CA ASP A 19 40.14 5.68 -10.76
C ASP A 19 38.62 5.57 -11.08
N GLY A 20 37.92 4.54 -10.53
CA GLY A 20 36.53 4.23 -10.87
C GLY A 20 35.53 5.33 -10.47
N PHE A 21 35.68 5.93 -9.29
CA PHE A 21 34.84 7.03 -8.84
C PHE A 21 35.31 8.36 -9.40
N ASP A 22 36.63 8.60 -9.45
CA ASP A 22 37.17 9.86 -9.93
C ASP A 22 36.79 10.12 -11.39
N ARG A 23 36.88 9.12 -12.24
CA ARG A 23 36.40 9.20 -13.62
C ARG A 23 34.91 9.56 -13.71
N GLN A 24 34.07 8.96 -12.85
CA GLN A 24 32.63 9.27 -12.81
C GLN A 24 32.42 10.72 -12.37
N ARG A 25 33.12 11.18 -11.34
CA ARG A 25 33.06 12.57 -10.85
C ARG A 25 33.50 13.56 -11.94
N ASP A 26 34.61 13.29 -12.63
CA ASP A 26 35.08 14.13 -13.70
C ASP A 26 34.05 14.25 -14.83
N THR A 27 33.45 13.16 -15.27
CA THR A 27 32.43 13.16 -16.31
C THR A 27 31.19 13.96 -15.86
N ILE A 28 30.73 13.77 -14.64
CA ILE A 28 29.57 14.48 -14.08
C ILE A 28 29.87 15.97 -13.91
N THR A 29 31.07 16.33 -13.40
CA THR A 29 31.45 17.70 -13.18
C THR A 29 31.57 18.48 -14.49
N GLN A 30 32.19 17.89 -15.52
CA GLN A 30 32.28 18.49 -16.86
C GLN A 30 30.90 18.72 -17.47
N TYR A 31 29.99 17.73 -17.36
CA TYR A 31 28.64 17.85 -17.86
C TYR A 31 27.85 18.93 -17.11
N ALA A 32 27.92 18.94 -15.78
CA ALA A 32 27.25 19.91 -14.93
C ALA A 32 27.71 21.35 -15.24
N ALA A 33 29.05 21.58 -15.36
CA ALA A 33 29.62 22.87 -15.72
C ALA A 33 29.14 23.35 -17.09
N LYS A 34 29.15 22.47 -18.10
CA LYS A 34 28.71 22.79 -19.46
C LYS A 34 27.23 23.18 -19.52
N ASN A 35 26.39 22.55 -18.70
CA ASN A 35 24.94 22.75 -18.71
C ASN A 35 24.44 23.70 -17.60
N ARG A 36 25.36 24.39 -16.86
CA ARG A 36 25.03 25.29 -15.77
C ARG A 36 24.18 24.67 -14.66
N ILE A 37 24.47 23.40 -14.33
CA ILE A 37 23.85 22.64 -13.27
C ILE A 37 24.74 22.69 -12.03
N GLU A 38 24.15 22.92 -10.85
CA GLU A 38 24.81 22.83 -9.55
C GLU A 38 24.59 21.47 -8.93
N VAL A 39 25.63 20.66 -8.71
CA VAL A 39 25.56 19.41 -7.97
C VAL A 39 25.57 19.70 -6.48
N VAL A 40 24.43 19.55 -5.82
CA VAL A 40 24.26 19.91 -4.40
C VAL A 40 24.59 18.76 -3.44
N GLN A 41 24.56 17.52 -3.90
CA GLN A 41 24.87 16.35 -3.09
C GLN A 41 25.30 15.18 -3.99
N GLU A 42 26.23 14.35 -3.47
CA GLU A 42 26.70 13.13 -4.11
C GLU A 42 26.26 11.90 -3.30
N TYR A 43 25.80 10.87 -3.98
CA TYR A 43 25.45 9.57 -3.42
C TYR A 43 26.36 8.50 -4.01
N VAL A 44 27.06 7.76 -3.16
CA VAL A 44 28.07 6.80 -3.55
C VAL A 44 27.69 5.41 -3.09
N GLU A 45 27.64 4.45 -4.02
CA GLU A 45 27.34 3.04 -3.77
C GLU A 45 28.59 2.20 -4.01
N GLU A 46 29.17 1.67 -2.93
CA GLU A 46 30.43 0.92 -2.96
C GLU A 46 30.20 -0.59 -2.97
N GLY A 47 30.89 -1.31 -3.85
CA GLY A 47 30.93 -2.77 -3.82
C GLY A 47 29.63 -3.47 -4.18
N VAL A 48 28.67 -2.75 -4.75
CA VAL A 48 27.35 -3.31 -5.08
C VAL A 48 27.24 -3.60 -6.57
N SER A 49 26.95 -4.86 -6.90
CA SER A 49 26.71 -5.29 -8.28
C SER A 49 25.46 -4.64 -8.86
N GLY A 50 25.53 -4.20 -10.12
CA GLY A 50 24.37 -3.64 -10.85
C GLY A 50 23.24 -4.65 -11.13
N THR A 51 23.43 -5.93 -10.80
CA THR A 51 22.42 -6.98 -10.93
C THR A 51 21.69 -7.29 -9.61
N ARG A 52 22.11 -6.66 -8.49
CA ARG A 52 21.43 -6.86 -7.19
C ARG A 52 20.15 -6.05 -7.12
N GLU A 53 19.19 -6.61 -6.41
CA GLU A 53 17.90 -5.99 -6.10
C GLU A 53 18.08 -4.67 -5.35
N LEU A 54 17.08 -3.79 -5.46
CA LEU A 54 17.04 -2.46 -4.85
C LEU A 54 17.30 -2.46 -3.34
N ASP A 55 16.84 -3.50 -2.65
CA ASP A 55 16.92 -3.62 -1.17
C ASP A 55 18.34 -3.56 -0.60
N ASN A 56 19.37 -3.78 -1.44
CA ASN A 56 20.77 -3.76 -1.03
C ASN A 56 21.52 -2.50 -1.48
N ARG A 57 20.80 -1.45 -1.92
CA ARG A 57 21.38 -0.20 -2.42
C ARG A 57 21.00 0.96 -1.52
N VAL A 58 21.72 1.09 -0.42
CA VAL A 58 21.42 2.10 0.60
C VAL A 58 21.52 3.53 0.05
N ALA A 59 22.58 3.82 -0.71
CA ALA A 59 22.77 5.17 -1.28
C ALA A 59 21.72 5.53 -2.33
N LEU A 60 21.23 4.56 -3.12
CA LEU A 60 20.15 4.78 -4.07
C LEU A 60 18.81 5.01 -3.35
N ALA A 61 18.53 4.27 -2.28
CA ALA A 61 17.31 4.44 -1.48
C ALA A 61 17.29 5.82 -0.81
N GLU A 62 18.41 6.25 -0.21
CA GLU A 62 18.56 7.59 0.36
C GLU A 62 18.39 8.69 -0.69
N LEU A 63 18.93 8.49 -1.90
CA LEU A 63 18.77 9.43 -3.01
C LEU A 63 17.28 9.57 -3.38
N LEU A 64 16.55 8.48 -3.54
CA LEU A 64 15.12 8.49 -3.88
C LEU A 64 14.30 9.24 -2.82
N ASP A 65 14.49 8.92 -1.54
CA ASP A 65 13.82 9.61 -0.43
C ASP A 65 14.15 11.12 -0.41
N ARG A 66 15.41 11.45 -0.68
CA ARG A 66 15.86 12.84 -0.66
C ARG A 66 15.30 13.68 -1.79
N VAL A 67 15.30 13.17 -3.04
CA VAL A 67 14.76 13.93 -4.18
C VAL A 67 13.24 14.09 -4.11
N GLU A 68 12.54 13.18 -3.46
CA GLU A 68 11.12 13.32 -3.19
C GLU A 68 10.84 14.49 -2.23
N THR A 69 11.71 14.70 -1.23
CA THR A 69 11.48 15.66 -0.14
C THR A 69 12.10 17.03 -0.36
N ASN A 70 13.23 17.14 -1.08
CA ASN A 70 14.01 18.40 -1.19
C ASN A 70 13.72 19.24 -2.44
N GLY A 71 12.86 18.77 -3.33
CA GLY A 71 12.48 19.49 -4.56
C GLY A 71 13.51 19.47 -5.69
N VAL A 72 14.65 18.74 -5.54
CA VAL A 72 15.61 18.53 -6.64
C VAL A 72 15.00 17.59 -7.66
N LYS A 73 15.05 17.97 -8.94
CA LYS A 73 14.39 17.24 -10.03
C LYS A 73 15.36 16.65 -11.05
N ILE A 74 16.66 16.71 -10.79
CA ILE A 74 17.69 16.22 -11.69
C ILE A 74 18.65 15.30 -10.93
N VAL A 75 18.86 14.11 -11.46
CA VAL A 75 19.88 13.16 -11.03
C VAL A 75 20.89 12.99 -12.15
N LEU A 76 22.19 13.12 -11.85
CA LEU A 76 23.29 12.94 -12.77
C LEU A 76 23.98 11.61 -12.52
N VAL A 77 24.18 10.84 -13.59
CA VAL A 77 24.96 9.58 -13.57
C VAL A 77 26.00 9.62 -14.70
N GLU A 78 27.14 8.95 -14.54
CA GLU A 78 28.11 8.84 -15.64
C GLU A 78 27.43 8.26 -16.89
N ASN A 79 26.76 7.12 -16.73
CA ASN A 79 25.97 6.45 -17.77
C ASN A 79 24.92 5.52 -17.16
N ALA A 80 24.01 4.97 -17.98
CA ALA A 80 22.93 4.08 -17.55
C ALA A 80 23.42 2.85 -16.76
N SER A 81 24.61 2.32 -17.05
CA SER A 81 25.15 1.16 -16.33
C SER A 81 25.49 1.44 -14.86
N ARG A 82 25.56 2.71 -14.45
CA ARG A 82 25.73 3.12 -13.05
C ARG A 82 24.43 2.92 -12.26
N LEU A 83 23.28 3.11 -12.88
CA LEU A 83 22.00 2.75 -12.28
C LEU A 83 21.85 1.24 -12.17
N ALA A 84 21.93 0.53 -13.29
CA ALA A 84 21.90 -0.92 -13.30
C ALA A 84 22.58 -1.46 -14.56
N ARG A 85 23.15 -2.70 -14.45
CA ARG A 85 23.63 -3.46 -15.61
C ARG A 85 22.52 -4.30 -16.23
N ASP A 86 21.59 -4.74 -15.42
CA ASP A 86 20.41 -5.46 -15.83
C ASP A 86 19.33 -4.48 -16.30
N LEU A 87 18.78 -4.74 -17.47
CA LEU A 87 17.79 -3.87 -18.12
C LEU A 87 16.48 -3.79 -17.31
N MET A 88 16.04 -4.92 -16.73
CA MET A 88 14.83 -4.96 -15.90
C MET A 88 15.00 -4.12 -14.64
N VAL A 89 16.13 -4.27 -13.95
CA VAL A 89 16.45 -3.49 -12.74
C VAL A 89 16.57 -2.00 -13.08
N SER A 90 17.19 -1.67 -14.22
CA SER A 90 17.29 -0.28 -14.71
C SER A 90 15.91 0.34 -14.93
N GLU A 91 15.01 -0.39 -15.60
CA GLU A 91 13.66 0.13 -15.90
C GLU A 91 12.82 0.31 -14.62
N VAL A 92 12.95 -0.57 -13.62
CA VAL A 92 12.31 -0.40 -12.31
C VAL A 92 12.77 0.89 -11.64
N ILE A 93 14.09 1.13 -11.62
CA ILE A 93 14.65 2.36 -11.02
C ILE A 93 14.19 3.60 -11.77
N LEU A 94 14.27 3.59 -13.09
CA LEU A 94 13.84 4.72 -13.92
C LEU A 94 12.33 4.99 -13.79
N SER A 95 11.52 3.93 -13.62
CA SER A 95 10.09 4.10 -13.36
C SER A 95 9.84 4.86 -12.05
N GLN A 96 10.55 4.52 -10.97
CA GLN A 96 10.42 5.24 -9.70
C GLN A 96 10.78 6.72 -9.84
N PHE A 97 11.85 7.06 -10.56
CA PHE A 97 12.19 8.46 -10.83
C PHE A 97 11.13 9.19 -11.66
N ARG A 98 10.57 8.52 -12.67
CA ARG A 98 9.45 9.08 -13.47
C ARG A 98 8.22 9.37 -12.62
N ASP A 99 7.86 8.45 -11.73
CA ASP A 99 6.67 8.58 -10.87
C ASP A 99 6.74 9.78 -9.94
N ILE A 100 7.96 10.14 -9.48
CA ILE A 100 8.19 11.33 -8.64
C ILE A 100 8.58 12.58 -9.46
N GLY A 101 8.57 12.48 -10.79
CA GLY A 101 8.86 13.60 -11.71
C GLY A 101 10.30 14.07 -11.67
N VAL A 102 11.26 13.14 -11.51
CA VAL A 102 12.70 13.40 -11.48
C VAL A 102 13.33 12.89 -12.77
N GLN A 103 14.15 13.73 -13.41
CA GLN A 103 14.94 13.40 -14.59
C GLN A 103 16.27 12.75 -14.19
N VAL A 104 16.65 11.69 -14.90
CA VAL A 104 17.98 11.06 -14.76
C VAL A 104 18.77 11.26 -16.04
N LEU A 105 19.84 12.01 -15.95
CA LEU A 105 20.68 12.38 -17.11
C LEU A 105 21.98 11.58 -17.12
N SER A 106 22.26 10.97 -18.26
CA SER A 106 23.52 10.29 -18.57
C SER A 106 24.54 11.33 -19.03
N CYS A 107 25.58 11.55 -18.24
CA CYS A 107 26.53 12.66 -18.46
C CYS A 107 27.51 12.37 -19.61
N ASP A 108 27.72 11.12 -20.00
CA ASP A 108 28.61 10.72 -21.12
C ASP A 108 28.06 11.13 -22.48
N ASN A 109 26.75 11.12 -22.67
CA ASN A 109 26.10 11.41 -23.94
C ASN A 109 24.96 12.45 -23.86
N GLY A 110 24.61 12.92 -22.66
CA GLY A 110 23.55 13.91 -22.43
C GLY A 110 22.14 13.37 -22.59
N THR A 111 21.96 12.04 -22.60
CA THR A 111 20.65 11.42 -22.77
C THR A 111 19.85 11.49 -21.48
N ASP A 112 18.59 11.89 -21.55
CA ASP A 112 17.63 11.73 -20.44
C ASP A 112 17.13 10.27 -20.42
N LEU A 113 17.57 9.51 -19.43
CA LEU A 113 17.22 8.11 -19.27
C LEU A 113 15.77 7.91 -18.82
N THR A 114 15.18 8.95 -18.20
CA THR A 114 13.77 8.92 -17.78
C THR A 114 12.82 9.36 -18.88
N ALA A 115 13.29 10.12 -19.85
CA ALA A 115 12.48 10.55 -21.00
C ALA A 115 11.99 9.37 -21.85
N GLY A 116 12.55 8.18 -21.59
CA GLY A 116 12.27 6.89 -22.22
C GLY A 116 11.47 6.98 -23.49
N ASP A 117 12.04 6.60 -24.61
CA ASP A 117 11.27 6.59 -25.84
C ASP A 117 10.00 5.77 -25.57
N SER A 118 8.86 6.45 -25.38
CA SER A 118 7.57 5.79 -25.13
C SER A 118 7.21 4.84 -26.28
N ASN A 119 7.96 4.92 -27.38
CA ASN A 119 7.87 4.14 -28.58
C ASN A 119 8.91 3.02 -28.68
N ASP A 120 9.93 2.93 -27.77
CA ASP A 120 10.81 1.78 -27.80
C ASP A 120 10.04 0.49 -27.44
N PRO A 121 9.89 -0.45 -28.39
CA PRO A 121 9.12 -1.67 -28.18
C PRO A 121 9.66 -2.52 -27.02
N THR A 122 10.97 -2.50 -26.77
CA THR A 122 11.65 -3.27 -25.74
C THR A 122 11.30 -2.74 -24.34
N SER A 123 11.44 -1.44 -24.14
CA SER A 123 11.06 -0.77 -22.88
C SER A 123 9.56 -0.90 -22.60
N LYS A 124 8.73 -0.82 -23.64
CA LYS A 124 7.29 -1.05 -23.52
C LYS A 124 6.97 -2.49 -23.09
N LEU A 125 7.61 -3.48 -23.69
CA LEU A 125 7.44 -4.88 -23.32
C LEU A 125 7.85 -5.14 -21.87
N ILE A 126 9.00 -4.60 -21.46
CA ILE A 126 9.49 -4.73 -20.08
C ILE A 126 8.48 -4.16 -19.09
N ARG A 127 7.96 -2.95 -19.33
CA ARG A 127 6.93 -2.35 -18.46
C ARG A 127 5.67 -3.21 -18.39
N GLN A 128 5.23 -3.79 -19.51
CA GLN A 128 4.06 -4.69 -19.53
C GLN A 128 4.32 -5.97 -18.71
N VAL A 129 5.50 -6.56 -18.83
CA VAL A 129 5.88 -7.75 -18.06
C VAL A 129 5.95 -7.43 -16.55
N LEU A 130 6.56 -6.30 -16.16
CA LEU A 130 6.62 -5.88 -14.76
C LEU A 130 5.21 -5.62 -14.18
N ALA A 131 4.34 -4.97 -14.94
CA ALA A 131 2.96 -4.76 -14.51
C ALA A 131 2.22 -6.09 -14.32
N ALA A 132 2.38 -7.04 -15.24
CA ALA A 132 1.77 -8.36 -15.14
C ALA A 132 2.32 -9.17 -13.94
N VAL A 133 3.62 -9.09 -13.65
CA VAL A 133 4.23 -9.73 -12.47
C VAL A 133 3.67 -9.13 -11.18
N SER A 134 3.58 -7.81 -11.09
CA SER A 134 3.03 -7.12 -9.91
C SER A 134 1.55 -7.48 -9.67
N GLU A 135 0.75 -7.59 -10.73
CA GLU A 135 -0.63 -8.06 -10.64
C GLU A 135 -0.72 -9.51 -10.16
N PHE A 136 0.12 -10.38 -10.71
CA PHE A 136 0.21 -11.78 -10.30
C PHE A 136 0.58 -11.93 -8.81
N GLU A 137 1.59 -11.19 -8.33
CA GLU A 137 2.00 -11.22 -6.91
C GLU A 137 0.85 -10.78 -5.99
N LYS A 138 0.12 -9.73 -6.38
CA LYS A 138 -1.08 -9.28 -5.65
C LYS A 138 -2.15 -10.38 -5.59
N ASP A 139 -2.41 -11.05 -6.70
CA ASP A 139 -3.40 -12.12 -6.76
C ASP A 139 -2.98 -13.33 -5.92
N VAL A 140 -1.70 -13.71 -5.97
CA VAL A 140 -1.15 -14.78 -5.11
C VAL A 140 -1.31 -14.41 -3.62
N LEU A 141 -1.04 -13.16 -3.24
CA LEU A 141 -1.23 -12.69 -1.87
C LEU A 141 -2.70 -12.78 -1.44
N VAL A 142 -3.63 -12.33 -2.29
CA VAL A 142 -5.08 -12.43 -2.04
C VAL A 142 -5.50 -13.88 -1.84
N LEU A 143 -5.02 -14.80 -2.67
CA LEU A 143 -5.30 -16.24 -2.54
C LEU A 143 -4.74 -16.81 -1.23
N LYS A 144 -3.51 -16.48 -0.85
CA LYS A 144 -2.91 -16.89 0.43
C LYS A 144 -3.72 -16.39 1.63
N LEU A 145 -4.14 -15.12 1.62
CA LEU A 145 -4.99 -14.54 2.67
C LEU A 145 -6.36 -15.20 2.73
N ARG A 146 -6.97 -15.51 1.59
CA ARG A 146 -8.25 -16.25 1.51
C ARG A 146 -8.13 -17.66 2.10
N ALA A 147 -7.07 -18.38 1.75
CA ALA A 147 -6.78 -19.70 2.30
C ALA A 147 -6.58 -19.68 3.82
N ALA A 148 -5.82 -18.69 4.33
CA ALA A 148 -5.61 -18.51 5.76
C ALA A 148 -6.92 -18.22 6.51
N ARG A 149 -7.78 -17.32 5.99
CA ARG A 149 -9.10 -17.03 6.55
C ARG A 149 -10.01 -18.27 6.57
N ASN A 150 -10.01 -19.02 5.49
CA ASN A 150 -10.80 -20.28 5.41
C ASN A 150 -10.31 -21.32 6.43
N ARG A 151 -8.99 -21.42 6.66
CA ARG A 151 -8.41 -22.29 7.69
C ARG A 151 -8.87 -21.89 9.08
N ILE A 152 -8.83 -20.61 9.42
CA ILE A 152 -9.29 -20.09 10.72
C ILE A 152 -10.80 -20.32 10.87
N ARG A 153 -11.60 -20.07 9.82
CA ARG A 153 -13.05 -20.31 9.82
C ARG A 153 -13.39 -21.78 10.08
N ARG A 154 -12.65 -22.72 9.46
CA ARG A 154 -12.83 -24.16 9.69
C ARG A 154 -12.48 -24.56 11.13
N LYS A 155 -11.41 -23.98 11.71
CA LYS A 155 -10.98 -24.28 13.08
C LYS A 155 -11.90 -23.69 14.14
N THR A 156 -12.41 -22.46 13.94
CA THR A 156 -13.15 -21.73 14.98
C THR A 156 -14.65 -21.73 14.79
N GLY A 157 -15.15 -22.14 13.62
CA GLY A 157 -16.57 -22.03 13.24
C GLY A 157 -17.07 -20.57 13.12
N LYS A 158 -16.21 -19.59 13.37
CA LYS A 158 -16.58 -18.17 13.39
C LYS A 158 -16.20 -17.45 12.10
N LYS A 159 -16.97 -16.41 11.78
CA LYS A 159 -16.66 -15.51 10.67
C LYS A 159 -15.40 -14.71 11.00
N VAL A 160 -14.38 -14.80 10.14
CA VAL A 160 -13.07 -14.17 10.35
C VAL A 160 -12.98 -12.77 9.74
N GLU A 161 -13.86 -12.44 8.79
CA GLU A 161 -13.84 -11.21 8.01
C GLU A 161 -15.19 -10.50 8.01
N GLY A 162 -15.14 -9.20 7.71
CA GLY A 162 -16.31 -8.34 7.65
C GLY A 162 -16.80 -7.90 9.03
N ARG A 163 -17.93 -7.19 9.06
CA ARG A 163 -18.49 -6.64 10.30
C ARG A 163 -18.97 -7.76 11.20
N LYS A 164 -18.48 -7.79 12.44
CA LYS A 164 -18.92 -8.71 13.49
C LYS A 164 -20.44 -8.58 13.73
N ALA A 165 -21.12 -9.69 13.97
CA ALA A 165 -22.54 -9.68 14.29
C ALA A 165 -22.81 -8.85 15.55
N TYR A 166 -24.03 -8.37 15.71
CA TYR A 166 -24.40 -7.62 16.89
C TYR A 166 -24.39 -8.58 18.11
N GLY A 167 -23.70 -8.19 19.18
CA GLY A 167 -23.46 -9.01 20.35
C GLY A 167 -22.09 -9.71 20.41
N GLU A 168 -21.29 -9.63 19.33
CA GLU A 168 -19.94 -10.21 19.30
C GLU A 168 -18.82 -9.24 19.69
N VAL A 169 -19.14 -7.95 19.90
CA VAL A 169 -18.12 -6.91 20.14
C VAL A 169 -18.02 -6.55 21.60
N SER A 170 -19.13 -6.40 22.33
CA SER A 170 -19.10 -5.93 23.71
C SER A 170 -20.15 -6.61 24.60
N LYS A 171 -19.91 -6.57 25.93
CA LYS A 171 -20.91 -7.03 26.93
C LYS A 171 -22.23 -6.25 26.82
N SER A 172 -22.16 -4.94 26.62
CA SER A 172 -23.34 -4.08 26.44
C SER A 172 -24.20 -4.50 25.23
N GLU A 173 -23.57 -4.93 24.13
CA GLU A 173 -24.32 -5.49 23.01
C GLU A 173 -24.99 -6.83 23.35
N GLN A 174 -24.32 -7.66 24.15
CA GLN A 174 -24.88 -8.95 24.59
C GLN A 174 -26.09 -8.74 25.51
N GLU A 175 -26.00 -7.81 26.45
CA GLU A 175 -27.10 -7.40 27.33
C GLU A 175 -28.29 -6.87 26.52
N SER A 176 -28.01 -5.97 25.58
CA SER A 176 -29.02 -5.44 24.66
C SER A 176 -29.68 -6.56 23.84
N LEU A 177 -28.91 -7.53 23.33
CA LEU A 177 -29.44 -8.69 22.63
C LEU A 177 -30.35 -9.56 23.51
N GLN A 178 -29.91 -9.86 24.73
CA GLN A 178 -30.71 -10.64 25.69
C GLN A 178 -32.01 -9.93 26.02
N ARG A 179 -31.95 -8.60 26.21
CA ARG A 179 -33.14 -7.79 26.50
C ARG A 179 -34.12 -7.78 25.33
N ILE A 180 -33.64 -7.56 24.10
CA ILE A 180 -34.47 -7.63 22.88
C ILE A 180 -35.11 -9.04 22.76
N LYS A 181 -34.36 -10.10 23.01
CA LYS A 181 -34.85 -11.48 22.96
C LYS A 181 -35.98 -11.74 23.99
N GLN A 182 -35.86 -11.16 25.19
CA GLN A 182 -36.92 -11.20 26.20
C GLN A 182 -38.18 -10.49 25.73
N LEU A 183 -38.05 -9.29 25.21
CA LEU A 183 -39.16 -8.44 24.75
C LEU A 183 -39.89 -8.99 23.52
N ILE A 184 -39.23 -9.79 22.69
CA ILE A 184 -39.84 -10.46 21.53
C ILE A 184 -40.72 -11.65 21.94
N ARG A 185 -40.41 -12.31 23.07
CA ARG A 185 -41.19 -13.45 23.55
C ARG A 185 -42.64 -13.04 23.85
N LYS A 186 -43.57 -13.93 23.50
CA LYS A 186 -44.99 -13.71 23.79
C LYS A 186 -45.18 -13.54 25.30
N PRO A 187 -45.75 -12.45 25.78
CA PRO A 187 -46.11 -12.34 27.19
C PRO A 187 -47.15 -13.42 27.53
N ARG A 188 -47.17 -13.87 28.80
CA ARG A 188 -48.19 -14.86 29.27
C ARG A 188 -49.60 -14.38 29.04
N GLN A 189 -49.80 -13.04 29.08
CA GLN A 189 -51.08 -12.39 28.76
C GLN A 189 -50.81 -11.21 27.80
N GLY A 190 -51.62 -11.06 26.74
CA GLY A 190 -51.57 -9.93 25.81
C GLY A 190 -50.91 -10.25 24.46
N LYS A 191 -50.83 -9.19 23.61
CA LYS A 191 -50.26 -9.28 22.25
C LYS A 191 -48.74 -9.04 22.27
N PRO A 192 -47.93 -9.68 21.38
CA PRO A 192 -46.51 -9.43 21.27
C PRO A 192 -46.23 -7.97 20.96
N LEU A 193 -45.16 -7.43 21.57
CA LEU A 193 -44.74 -6.04 21.34
C LEU A 193 -44.34 -5.80 19.86
N SER A 194 -44.74 -4.64 19.32
CA SER A 194 -44.23 -4.22 18.02
C SER A 194 -42.74 -3.83 18.12
N TYR A 195 -42.02 -3.86 16.99
CA TYR A 195 -40.59 -3.46 17.00
C TYR A 195 -40.38 -2.01 17.46
N GLY A 196 -41.33 -1.10 17.16
CA GLY A 196 -41.32 0.27 17.66
C GLY A 196 -41.49 0.35 19.16
N LYS A 197 -42.39 -0.48 19.75
CA LYS A 197 -42.54 -0.54 21.21
C LYS A 197 -41.31 -1.12 21.90
N ILE A 198 -40.69 -2.15 21.31
CA ILE A 198 -39.41 -2.70 21.78
C ILE A 198 -38.31 -1.63 21.75
N ALA A 199 -38.19 -0.88 20.64
CA ALA A 199 -37.22 0.20 20.52
C ALA A 199 -37.42 1.27 21.61
N ARG A 200 -38.68 1.63 21.93
CA ARG A 200 -39.01 2.59 22.99
C ARG A 200 -38.55 2.07 24.37
N VAL A 201 -38.89 0.85 24.73
CA VAL A 201 -38.47 0.24 25.99
C VAL A 201 -36.93 0.21 26.10
N MET A 202 -36.23 -0.20 25.04
CA MET A 202 -34.77 -0.21 25.02
C MET A 202 -34.16 1.20 25.26
N ASN A 203 -34.78 2.24 24.73
CA ASN A 203 -34.36 3.61 24.96
C ASN A 203 -34.66 4.11 26.38
N GLU A 204 -35.81 3.78 26.92
CA GLU A 204 -36.25 4.12 28.31
C GLU A 204 -35.35 3.43 29.33
N GLU A 205 -34.92 2.19 29.07
CA GLU A 205 -33.97 1.45 29.89
C GLU A 205 -32.51 1.90 29.70
N GLY A 206 -32.25 2.90 28.85
CA GLY A 206 -30.92 3.50 28.67
C GLY A 206 -29.99 2.69 27.75
N HIS A 207 -30.46 1.61 27.11
CA HIS A 207 -29.65 0.86 26.17
C HIS A 207 -29.31 1.70 24.92
N LYS A 208 -28.07 1.62 24.47
CA LYS A 208 -27.60 2.29 23.25
C LYS A 208 -27.25 1.30 22.14
N THR A 209 -27.37 1.72 20.89
CA THR A 209 -26.88 0.94 19.77
C THR A 209 -25.35 0.90 19.74
N ARG A 210 -24.73 0.04 18.90
CA ARG A 210 -23.25 -0.03 18.70
C ARG A 210 -22.62 1.33 18.42
N THR A 211 -23.37 2.25 17.82
CA THR A 211 -22.90 3.59 17.46
C THR A 211 -23.31 4.67 18.48
N GLY A 212 -23.77 4.26 19.67
CA GLY A 212 -24.22 5.19 20.71
C GLY A 212 -25.57 5.87 20.45
N LYS A 213 -26.23 5.55 19.33
CA LYS A 213 -27.52 6.16 18.96
C LYS A 213 -28.69 5.45 19.62
N ALA A 214 -29.84 6.13 19.67
CA ALA A 214 -31.11 5.57 20.10
C ALA A 214 -31.56 4.41 19.18
N TRP A 215 -32.29 3.47 19.78
CA TRP A 215 -32.92 2.36 19.06
C TRP A 215 -34.08 2.85 18.21
N ARG A 216 -34.21 2.25 17.02
CA ARG A 216 -35.32 2.43 16.10
C ARG A 216 -35.89 1.07 15.72
N ASP A 217 -37.14 1.04 15.33
CA ASP A 217 -37.87 -0.16 14.88
C ASP A 217 -37.12 -0.93 13.80
N ALA A 218 -36.60 -0.25 12.79
CA ALA A 218 -35.80 -0.85 11.72
C ALA A 218 -34.51 -1.51 12.23
N THR A 219 -33.91 -1.01 13.31
CA THR A 219 -32.71 -1.60 13.92
C THR A 219 -33.07 -2.89 14.65
N ILE A 220 -34.15 -2.87 15.43
CA ILE A 220 -34.69 -4.05 16.10
C ILE A 220 -35.04 -5.14 15.08
N PHE A 221 -35.77 -4.77 14.00
CA PHE A 221 -36.13 -5.70 12.92
C PHE A 221 -34.90 -6.38 12.29
N LYS A 222 -33.86 -5.61 11.96
CA LYS A 222 -32.63 -6.17 11.40
C LYS A 222 -31.95 -7.17 12.33
N ILE A 223 -31.89 -6.88 13.63
CA ILE A 223 -31.31 -7.78 14.63
C ILE A 223 -32.12 -9.06 14.77
N VAL A 224 -33.45 -8.95 14.85
CA VAL A 224 -34.35 -10.09 14.96
C VAL A 224 -34.22 -10.99 13.75
N LYS A 225 -34.22 -10.41 12.55
CA LYS A 225 -34.04 -11.13 11.29
C LYS A 225 -32.67 -11.80 11.21
N ALA A 226 -31.59 -11.12 11.59
CA ALA A 226 -30.24 -11.66 11.56
C ALA A 226 -30.02 -12.84 12.51
N ASN A 227 -30.77 -12.87 13.63
CA ASN A 227 -30.70 -13.95 14.62
C ASN A 227 -31.77 -15.05 14.40
N ASN A 228 -32.55 -14.98 13.30
CA ASN A 228 -33.67 -15.90 13.01
C ASN A 228 -34.67 -16.05 14.16
N TRP A 229 -34.82 -14.99 14.98
CA TRP A 229 -35.82 -15.03 16.06
C TRP A 229 -37.21 -14.84 15.47
N LYS A 230 -38.04 -15.89 15.63
CA LYS A 230 -39.45 -15.81 15.26
C LYS A 230 -40.15 -14.89 16.26
N LYS A 231 -40.71 -13.76 15.79
CA LYS A 231 -41.71 -13.03 16.57
C LYS A 231 -42.82 -14.01 16.87
N ALA A 232 -43.26 -14.09 18.14
CA ALA A 232 -44.37 -14.94 18.48
C ALA A 232 -45.54 -14.60 17.54
N ASN A 233 -45.93 -15.55 16.69
CA ASN A 233 -46.89 -15.28 15.62
C ASN A 233 -48.21 -14.81 16.20
N SER A 234 -48.71 -13.73 15.64
CA SER A 234 -50.12 -13.51 15.55
C SER A 234 -50.70 -14.67 14.71
N TRP A 235 -51.16 -15.70 15.34
CA TRP A 235 -52.02 -16.69 14.68
C TRP A 235 -53.25 -15.96 14.17
N LYS A 236 -53.59 -16.20 12.90
CA LYS A 236 -54.88 -15.88 12.35
C LYS A 236 -55.98 -16.40 13.24
#